data_2f945ca5ee1a6e3997a9ece2f0b534b9
#
_entry.id   2f945ca5ee1a6e3997a9ece2f0b534b9
#
_cell.length_a   1.000
_cell.length_b   1.000
_cell.length_c   1.000
_cell.angle_alpha   90.00
_cell.angle_beta   90.00
_cell.angle_gamma   90.00
#
_symmetry.space_group_name_H-M   'P 1'
#
loop_
_entity.id
_entity.type
_entity.pdbx_description
1 polymer ?
#
loop_
_entity_poly.entity_id
_entity_poly.type
_entity_poly.pdbx_seq_one_letter_code
_entity_poly.pdbx_strand_id
1 'polypeptide(L)'
;MSAGYPAMADARDRLEPVPRRLRGRLGGTSIFDTVRAVYAWDTVKYPHYLVPRADVVPGVLVDEGRDQRLRRGAVRLHGIAVDGTAAPAVARVYDASSGPLADLVRFDWDALDWFEEDEQVFVHPRNPYTRVDALRSTRHVRVELDGHLLAESRSPVLVFETGLPTRYYLDRTAVELALLRRTDSRTACPYKGETSDYWSAVVPGRVEVDVAWSYRQPFSALAPIAGLVAFYNDRVRITVDGVPVPDAVDPSRS
;
A
#
# COMPACT_ATOMS: atom_id res chain seq x y z
N MET A 1 -16.23 -18.09 -4.25
CA MET A 1 -15.01 -18.14 -3.43
C MET A 1 -14.02 -17.15 -4.02
N SER A 2 -13.42 -16.29 -3.22
CA SER A 2 -12.38 -15.35 -3.69
C SER A 2 -11.24 -16.14 -4.33
N ALA A 3 -10.83 -15.77 -5.54
CA ALA A 3 -9.72 -16.41 -6.26
C ALA A 3 -8.32 -15.91 -5.77
N GLY A 4 -8.24 -15.28 -4.61
CA GLY A 4 -7.02 -14.78 -4.02
C GLY A 4 -6.60 -15.52 -2.74
N TYR A 5 -5.50 -15.10 -2.13
CA TYR A 5 -5.12 -15.61 -0.81
C TYR A 5 -6.16 -15.22 0.26
N PRO A 6 -6.42 -16.06 1.25
CA PRO A 6 -7.32 -15.72 2.34
C PRO A 6 -6.81 -14.48 3.11
N ALA A 7 -7.73 -13.75 3.72
CA ALA A 7 -7.36 -12.64 4.59
C ALA A 7 -6.55 -13.16 5.79
N MET A 8 -5.66 -12.30 6.31
CA MET A 8 -4.92 -12.58 7.52
C MET A 8 -5.89 -12.77 8.71
N ALA A 9 -5.56 -13.69 9.62
CA ALA A 9 -6.24 -13.80 10.89
C ALA A 9 -6.16 -12.47 11.68
N ASP A 10 -7.15 -12.22 12.54
CA ASP A 10 -7.23 -10.98 13.32
C ASP A 10 -5.97 -10.76 14.15
N ALA A 11 -5.23 -9.70 13.84
CA ALA A 11 -4.01 -9.31 14.52
C ALA A 11 -4.20 -8.10 15.47
N ARG A 12 -5.43 -7.67 15.71
CA ARG A 12 -5.73 -6.56 16.62
C ARG A 12 -5.11 -6.84 17.99
N ASP A 13 -4.59 -5.80 18.60
CA ASP A 13 -3.91 -5.81 19.89
C ASP A 13 -2.51 -6.46 19.93
N ARG A 14 -2.00 -6.98 18.83
CA ARG A 14 -0.62 -7.46 18.76
C ARG A 14 0.38 -6.31 18.80
N LEU A 15 1.50 -6.56 19.49
CA LEU A 15 2.70 -5.73 19.51
C LEU A 15 3.88 -6.62 19.16
N GLU A 16 4.65 -6.27 18.16
CA GLU A 16 5.79 -7.07 17.71
C GLU A 16 6.96 -6.17 17.32
N PRO A 17 8.20 -6.60 17.57
CA PRO A 17 9.37 -5.82 17.15
C PRO A 17 9.42 -5.72 15.62
N VAL A 18 9.82 -4.56 15.12
CA VAL A 18 10.14 -4.37 13.70
C VAL A 18 11.58 -4.83 13.47
N PRO A 19 11.82 -5.88 12.65
CA PRO A 19 13.17 -6.44 12.45
C PRO A 19 14.00 -5.65 11.42
N ARG A 20 13.59 -4.43 11.09
CA ARG A 20 14.20 -3.55 10.09
C ARG A 20 14.51 -2.20 10.69
N ARG A 21 15.54 -1.56 10.16
CA ARG A 21 15.81 -0.14 10.46
C ARG A 21 14.70 0.72 9.86
N LEU A 22 14.09 1.56 10.69
CA LEU A 22 13.10 2.54 10.26
C LEU A 22 13.68 3.94 10.35
N ARG A 23 13.40 4.76 9.33
CA ARG A 23 13.75 6.17 9.31
C ARG A 23 12.54 6.99 8.89
N GLY A 24 12.38 8.14 9.53
CA GLY A 24 11.36 9.14 9.16
C GLY A 24 12.02 10.48 8.87
N ARG A 25 11.59 11.14 7.80
CA ARG A 25 12.09 12.45 7.40
C ARG A 25 10.95 13.43 7.21
N LEU A 26 11.21 14.70 7.52
CA LEU A 26 10.32 15.81 7.21
C LEU A 26 11.11 16.81 6.35
N GLY A 27 10.66 17.06 5.11
CA GLY A 27 11.36 17.94 4.18
C GLY A 27 12.81 17.53 3.91
N GLY A 28 13.11 16.22 3.93
CA GLY A 28 14.46 15.69 3.74
C GLY A 28 15.30 15.59 5.04
N THR A 29 14.91 16.28 6.13
CA THR A 29 15.62 16.24 7.41
C THR A 29 15.17 15.06 8.26
N SER A 30 16.13 14.36 8.90
CA SER A 30 15.86 13.19 9.73
C SER A 30 15.11 13.57 11.00
N ILE A 31 14.01 12.90 11.28
CA ILE A 31 13.21 13.03 12.51
C ILE A 31 13.54 11.89 13.48
N PHE A 32 13.74 10.70 12.96
CA PHE A 32 14.20 9.54 13.73
C PHE A 32 14.94 8.55 12.83
N ASP A 33 15.76 7.72 13.47
CA ASP A 33 16.48 6.60 12.86
C ASP A 33 16.59 5.50 13.92
N THR A 34 15.92 4.36 13.72
CA THR A 34 15.79 3.34 14.78
C THR A 34 15.80 1.91 14.23
N VAL A 35 16.35 0.99 15.02
CA VAL A 35 16.23 -0.46 14.88
C VAL A 35 15.39 -1.08 16.01
N ARG A 36 14.69 -0.24 16.80
CA ARG A 36 13.93 -0.66 17.99
C ARG A 36 12.43 -0.35 17.87
N ALA A 37 11.95 -0.07 16.68
CA ALA A 37 10.54 0.20 16.45
C ALA A 37 9.66 -1.01 16.74
N VAL A 38 8.39 -0.76 16.99
CA VAL A 38 7.38 -1.78 17.28
C VAL A 38 6.22 -1.66 16.29
N TYR A 39 5.78 -2.79 15.75
CA TYR A 39 4.50 -2.89 15.08
C TYR A 39 3.36 -2.90 16.10
N ALA A 40 2.31 -2.13 15.83
CA ALA A 40 1.07 -2.14 16.62
C ALA A 40 -0.15 -2.24 15.69
N TRP A 41 -0.93 -3.30 15.80
CA TRP A 41 -2.14 -3.49 14.98
C TRP A 41 -3.38 -2.96 15.70
N ASP A 42 -3.92 -1.83 15.25
CA ASP A 42 -5.23 -1.33 15.65
C ASP A 42 -6.35 -1.88 14.73
N THR A 43 -5.96 -2.32 13.54
CA THR A 43 -6.83 -2.95 12.54
C THR A 43 -6.20 -4.23 12.02
N VAL A 44 -6.95 -5.05 11.28
CA VAL A 44 -6.45 -6.28 10.67
C VAL A 44 -5.63 -6.05 9.39
N LYS A 45 -5.75 -4.86 8.78
CA LYS A 45 -5.17 -4.62 7.44
C LYS A 45 -3.64 -4.45 7.50
N TYR A 46 -3.17 -3.52 8.34
CA TYR A 46 -1.76 -3.19 8.50
C TYR A 46 -1.46 -2.59 9.87
N PRO A 47 -0.22 -2.68 10.35
CA PRO A 47 0.19 -2.12 11.63
C PRO A 47 0.41 -0.60 11.54
N HIS A 48 0.60 0.03 12.70
CA HIS A 48 1.30 1.29 12.84
C HIS A 48 2.75 1.02 13.27
N TYR A 49 3.68 1.90 12.91
CA TYR A 49 4.99 1.95 13.53
C TYR A 49 4.94 2.79 14.80
N LEU A 50 5.49 2.25 15.87
CA LEU A 50 5.76 2.97 17.10
C LEU A 50 7.27 3.08 17.27
N VAL A 51 7.77 4.29 17.44
CA VAL A 51 9.19 4.63 17.51
C VAL A 51 9.53 4.96 18.96
N PRO A 52 10.60 4.41 19.57
CA PRO A 52 11.05 4.86 20.87
C PRO A 52 11.35 6.36 20.88
N ARG A 53 10.81 7.10 21.83
CA ARG A 53 11.05 8.54 21.96
C ARG A 53 12.54 8.89 22.04
N ALA A 54 13.31 8.01 22.65
CA ALA A 54 14.77 8.17 22.77
C ALA A 54 15.51 8.09 21.43
N ASP A 55 14.87 7.56 20.35
CA ASP A 55 15.44 7.46 19.00
C ASP A 55 14.96 8.61 18.10
N VAL A 56 14.08 9.46 18.62
CA VAL A 56 13.67 10.69 17.92
C VAL A 56 14.74 11.75 18.15
N VAL A 57 15.10 12.49 17.11
CA VAL A 57 16.12 13.55 17.19
C VAL A 57 15.73 14.54 18.28
N PRO A 58 16.65 14.85 19.21
CA PRO A 58 16.37 15.76 20.31
C PRO A 58 15.88 17.14 19.83
N GLY A 59 14.84 17.66 20.48
CA GLY A 59 14.30 18.99 20.21
C GLY A 59 13.34 19.11 19.04
N VAL A 60 13.14 18.05 18.23
CA VAL A 60 12.18 18.11 17.09
C VAL A 60 10.72 17.97 17.51
N LEU A 61 10.43 17.31 18.63
CA LEU A 61 9.07 17.19 19.17
C LEU A 61 8.68 18.44 19.95
N VAL A 62 7.59 19.08 19.56
CA VAL A 62 7.03 20.27 20.20
C VAL A 62 5.74 19.88 20.93
N ASP A 63 5.72 19.94 22.26
CA ASP A 63 4.54 19.65 23.07
C ASP A 63 3.44 20.68 22.81
N GLU A 64 2.26 20.21 22.43
CA GLU A 64 1.11 21.09 22.17
C GLU A 64 0.20 21.33 23.38
N GLY A 65 0.56 20.83 24.53
CA GLY A 65 -0.22 21.00 25.74
C GLY A 65 -1.55 20.26 25.76
N ARG A 66 -1.76 19.30 24.87
CA ARG A 66 -3.03 18.58 24.70
C ARG A 66 -2.85 17.09 24.89
N ASP A 67 -3.77 16.48 25.63
CA ASP A 67 -3.84 15.03 25.80
C ASP A 67 -4.96 14.44 24.91
N GLN A 68 -4.74 13.23 24.45
CA GLN A 68 -5.70 12.46 23.66
C GLN A 68 -5.74 11.02 24.18
N ARG A 69 -6.90 10.37 24.09
CA ARG A 69 -7.02 8.94 24.37
C ARG A 69 -7.16 8.18 23.06
N LEU A 70 -6.18 7.35 22.77
CA LEU A 70 -6.22 6.38 21.69
C LEU A 70 -6.75 5.04 22.22
N ARG A 71 -7.02 4.11 21.30
CA ARG A 71 -7.46 2.75 21.65
C ARG A 71 -6.54 2.06 22.66
N ARG A 72 -5.22 2.27 22.55
CA ARG A 72 -4.20 1.57 23.34
C ARG A 72 -3.70 2.33 24.57
N GLY A 73 -4.12 3.54 24.79
CA GLY A 73 -3.68 4.34 25.94
C GLY A 73 -3.84 5.83 25.77
N ALA A 74 -3.46 6.55 26.79
CA ALA A 74 -3.40 8.00 26.76
C ALA A 74 -2.11 8.45 26.06
N VAL A 75 -2.20 9.54 25.31
CA VAL A 75 -1.08 10.11 24.57
C VAL A 75 -1.04 11.62 24.75
N ARG A 76 0.17 12.18 24.76
CA ARG A 76 0.44 13.60 24.65
C ARG A 76 0.65 13.96 23.19
N LEU A 77 -0.07 14.96 22.71
CA LEU A 77 0.00 15.43 21.33
C LEU A 77 1.21 16.35 21.14
N HIS A 78 1.97 16.09 20.09
CA HIS A 78 3.15 16.88 19.72
C HIS A 78 3.09 17.25 18.23
N GLY A 79 3.59 18.43 17.92
CA GLY A 79 4.03 18.77 16.56
C GLY A 79 5.48 18.35 16.34
N ILE A 80 5.94 18.52 15.10
CA ILE A 80 7.35 18.41 14.70
C ILE A 80 7.79 19.77 14.20
N ALA A 81 8.99 20.22 14.64
CA ALA A 81 9.64 21.41 14.10
C ALA A 81 11.12 21.13 13.87
N VAL A 82 11.58 21.34 12.63
CA VAL A 82 12.98 21.14 12.23
C VAL A 82 13.31 22.00 11.03
N ASP A 83 14.48 22.67 11.05
CA ASP A 83 15.03 23.47 9.93
C ASP A 83 14.02 24.45 9.29
N GLY A 84 13.21 25.11 10.12
CA GLY A 84 12.19 26.05 9.67
C GLY A 84 10.91 25.40 9.10
N THR A 85 10.84 24.07 9.04
CA THR A 85 9.63 23.33 8.68
C THR A 85 8.90 22.90 9.96
N ALA A 86 7.59 23.09 10.01
CA ALA A 86 6.75 22.69 11.13
C ALA A 86 5.52 21.93 10.65
N ALA A 87 5.20 20.85 11.37
CA ALA A 87 3.99 20.05 11.17
C ALA A 87 3.29 19.90 12.53
N PRO A 88 2.20 20.63 12.80
CA PRO A 88 1.50 20.59 14.07
C PRO A 88 0.69 19.30 14.23
N ALA A 89 0.59 18.82 15.48
CA ALA A 89 -0.30 17.72 15.89
C ALA A 89 -0.09 16.37 15.17
N VAL A 90 1.11 16.09 14.69
CA VAL A 90 1.41 14.89 13.87
C VAL A 90 2.10 13.76 14.65
N ALA A 91 2.44 13.96 15.91
CA ALA A 91 3.07 12.95 16.75
C ALA A 91 2.28 12.76 18.04
N ARG A 92 2.16 11.51 18.48
CA ARG A 92 1.48 11.10 19.72
C ARG A 92 2.44 10.30 20.56
N VAL A 93 2.85 10.86 21.68
CA VAL A 93 3.74 10.22 22.65
C VAL A 93 2.88 9.51 23.69
N TYR A 94 3.00 8.20 23.82
CA TYR A 94 2.30 7.43 24.83
C TYR A 94 2.84 7.78 26.23
N ASP A 95 1.94 8.06 27.17
CA ASP A 95 2.31 8.40 28.53
C ASP A 95 2.75 7.18 29.35
N ALA A 96 3.29 7.42 30.55
CA ALA A 96 3.79 6.36 31.44
C ALA A 96 2.71 5.36 31.87
N SER A 97 1.41 5.74 31.81
CA SER A 97 0.30 4.84 32.20
C SER A 97 -0.06 3.84 31.08
N SER A 98 0.51 4.00 29.90
CA SER A 98 0.23 3.17 28.72
C SER A 98 0.99 1.82 28.71
N GLY A 99 1.61 1.43 29.83
CA GLY A 99 2.26 0.13 30.00
C GLY A 99 3.39 -0.10 28.98
N PRO A 100 3.33 -1.19 28.17
CA PRO A 100 4.40 -1.49 27.21
C PRO A 100 4.55 -0.47 26.08
N LEU A 101 3.62 0.47 25.95
CA LEU A 101 3.69 1.55 24.97
C LEU A 101 4.30 2.83 25.53
N ALA A 102 4.57 2.91 26.83
CA ALA A 102 5.15 4.10 27.45
C ALA A 102 6.40 4.58 26.71
N ASP A 103 6.49 5.89 26.48
CA ASP A 103 7.59 6.53 25.75
C ASP A 103 7.75 6.06 24.28
N LEU A 104 6.76 5.39 23.70
CA LEU A 104 6.71 5.19 22.27
C LEU A 104 5.97 6.36 21.59
N VAL A 105 6.41 6.70 20.39
CA VAL A 105 5.85 7.76 19.56
C VAL A 105 5.18 7.15 18.34
N ARG A 106 3.92 7.49 18.12
CA ARG A 106 3.20 7.25 16.87
C ARG A 106 3.17 8.55 16.07
N PHE A 107 3.74 8.52 14.88
CA PHE A 107 3.64 9.62 13.92
C PHE A 107 2.47 9.38 12.95
N ASP A 108 1.84 10.46 12.48
CA ASP A 108 0.91 10.39 11.38
C ASP A 108 1.67 10.01 10.11
N TRP A 109 1.11 9.05 9.35
CA TRP A 109 1.79 8.50 8.20
C TRP A 109 2.15 9.55 7.16
N ASP A 110 1.18 10.40 6.81
CA ASP A 110 1.32 11.42 5.75
C ASP A 110 2.19 12.62 6.16
N ALA A 111 2.61 12.68 7.42
CA ALA A 111 3.47 13.76 7.90
C ALA A 111 4.95 13.57 7.57
N LEU A 112 5.37 12.36 7.25
CA LEU A 112 6.77 12.00 7.06
C LEU A 112 7.00 11.20 5.78
N ASP A 113 8.20 11.32 5.24
CA ASP A 113 8.76 10.34 4.31
C ASP A 113 9.34 9.17 5.11
N TRP A 114 8.79 7.99 4.90
CA TRP A 114 9.16 6.77 5.61
C TRP A 114 10.09 5.89 4.82
N PHE A 115 11.05 5.27 5.51
CA PHE A 115 11.99 4.33 4.91
C PHE A 115 12.13 3.08 5.77
N GLU A 116 12.10 1.90 5.14
CA GLU A 116 12.59 0.64 5.68
C GLU A 116 13.96 0.36 5.06
N GLU A 117 14.99 0.25 5.89
CA GLU A 117 16.40 0.28 5.46
C GLU A 117 16.64 1.52 4.56
N ASP A 118 17.03 1.33 3.31
CA ASP A 118 17.25 2.40 2.34
C ASP A 118 16.12 2.55 1.30
N GLU A 119 15.03 1.79 1.45
CA GLU A 119 13.88 1.85 0.55
C GLU A 119 12.75 2.69 1.13
N GLN A 120 12.21 3.60 0.32
CA GLN A 120 11.03 4.37 0.69
C GLN A 120 9.79 3.49 0.74
N VAL A 121 8.94 3.71 1.76
CA VAL A 121 7.67 3.01 1.95
C VAL A 121 6.52 3.98 1.73
N PHE A 122 5.55 3.57 0.92
CA PHE A 122 4.41 4.40 0.52
C PHE A 122 3.11 3.92 1.17
N VAL A 123 2.16 4.82 1.32
CA VAL A 123 0.74 4.61 1.70
C VAL A 123 0.54 4.17 3.15
N HIS A 124 1.24 3.16 3.63
CA HIS A 124 1.14 2.65 5.00
C HIS A 124 2.30 1.68 5.32
N PRO A 125 2.56 1.35 6.59
CA PRO A 125 3.53 0.33 6.99
C PRO A 125 3.30 -1.00 6.26
N ARG A 126 4.38 -1.63 5.80
CA ARG A 126 4.30 -2.98 5.24
C ARG A 126 3.94 -3.97 6.36
N ASN A 127 2.85 -4.71 6.16
CA ASN A 127 2.44 -5.76 7.08
C ASN A 127 3.32 -7.00 6.87
N PRO A 128 4.08 -7.47 7.89
CA PRO A 128 4.97 -8.62 7.74
C PRO A 128 4.23 -9.93 7.42
N TYR A 129 2.92 -9.98 7.63
CA TYR A 129 2.06 -11.13 7.34
C TYR A 129 1.36 -11.05 5.98
N THR A 130 1.53 -9.96 5.24
CA THR A 130 1.03 -9.85 3.87
C THR A 130 2.01 -10.54 2.93
N ARG A 131 1.51 -11.55 2.22
CA ARG A 131 2.22 -12.23 1.14
C ARG A 131 1.73 -11.70 -0.20
N VAL A 132 2.67 -11.43 -1.12
CA VAL A 132 2.37 -11.05 -2.50
C VAL A 132 3.25 -11.89 -3.41
N ASP A 133 2.62 -12.74 -4.23
CA ASP A 133 3.33 -13.59 -5.19
C ASP A 133 2.98 -13.17 -6.62
N ALA A 134 3.97 -12.99 -7.47
CA ALA A 134 3.81 -12.77 -8.92
C ALA A 134 4.26 -14.02 -9.67
N LEU A 135 3.31 -14.78 -10.20
CA LEU A 135 3.55 -16.09 -10.81
C LEU A 135 3.21 -16.07 -12.30
N ARG A 136 4.16 -16.51 -13.13
CA ARG A 136 3.90 -16.75 -14.56
C ARG A 136 2.89 -17.89 -14.73
N SER A 137 2.00 -17.76 -15.72
CA SER A 137 0.94 -18.73 -15.96
C SER A 137 0.75 -18.95 -17.46
N THR A 138 0.26 -20.13 -17.82
CA THR A 138 -0.17 -20.47 -19.18
C THR A 138 -1.69 -20.47 -19.32
N ARG A 139 -2.41 -20.01 -18.29
CA ARG A 139 -3.87 -19.91 -18.32
C ARG A 139 -4.33 -18.87 -19.34
N HIS A 140 -5.44 -19.13 -20.00
CA HIS A 140 -6.02 -18.22 -20.95
C HIS A 140 -6.82 -17.13 -20.21
N VAL A 141 -6.33 -15.89 -20.24
CA VAL A 141 -6.99 -14.73 -19.64
C VAL A 141 -7.53 -13.83 -20.74
N ARG A 142 -8.79 -13.45 -20.63
CA ARG A 142 -9.48 -12.52 -21.52
C ARG A 142 -10.16 -11.42 -20.71
N VAL A 143 -10.01 -10.18 -21.15
CA VAL A 143 -10.55 -8.97 -20.53
C VAL A 143 -11.45 -8.24 -21.49
N GLU A 144 -12.68 -7.94 -21.10
CA GLU A 144 -13.71 -7.32 -21.94
C GLU A 144 -14.41 -6.18 -21.18
N LEU A 145 -14.84 -5.16 -21.92
CA LEU A 145 -15.73 -4.11 -21.47
C LEU A 145 -16.91 -4.01 -22.44
N ASP A 146 -18.13 -4.26 -21.95
CA ASP A 146 -19.37 -4.25 -22.76
C ASP A 146 -19.27 -5.07 -24.07
N GLY A 147 -18.61 -6.24 -24.00
CA GLY A 147 -18.40 -7.15 -25.12
C GLY A 147 -17.22 -6.78 -26.03
N HIS A 148 -16.56 -5.66 -25.79
CA HIS A 148 -15.35 -5.27 -26.54
C HIS A 148 -14.11 -5.86 -25.85
N LEU A 149 -13.28 -6.56 -26.64
CA LEU A 149 -12.03 -7.12 -26.17
C LEU A 149 -11.04 -6.00 -25.86
N LEU A 150 -10.55 -5.96 -24.61
CA LEU A 150 -9.51 -5.04 -24.17
C LEU A 150 -8.13 -5.71 -24.11
N ALA A 151 -8.09 -7.01 -23.76
CA ALA A 151 -6.83 -7.75 -23.71
C ALA A 151 -7.10 -9.27 -23.73
N GLU A 152 -6.14 -10.04 -24.30
CA GLU A 152 -6.20 -11.50 -24.32
C GLU A 152 -4.80 -12.11 -24.32
N SER A 153 -4.51 -13.05 -23.40
CA SER A 153 -3.19 -13.66 -23.27
C SER A 153 -3.26 -15.10 -22.77
N ARG A 154 -2.26 -15.90 -23.21
CA ARG A 154 -1.96 -17.23 -22.67
C ARG A 154 -0.62 -17.29 -21.93
N SER A 155 -0.06 -16.13 -21.64
CA SER A 155 1.18 -15.99 -20.87
C SER A 155 1.09 -14.85 -19.82
N PRO A 156 -0.02 -14.76 -19.05
CA PRO A 156 -0.16 -13.73 -18.04
C PRO A 156 0.79 -13.97 -16.88
N VAL A 157 1.01 -12.92 -16.09
CA VAL A 157 1.52 -13.02 -14.72
C VAL A 157 0.36 -12.79 -13.76
N LEU A 158 0.08 -13.77 -12.91
CA LEU A 158 -0.95 -13.68 -11.87
C LEU A 158 -0.34 -13.18 -10.57
N VAL A 159 -0.94 -12.14 -9.99
CA VAL A 159 -0.53 -11.63 -8.69
C VAL A 159 -1.55 -12.03 -7.64
N PHE A 160 -1.08 -12.80 -6.67
CA PHE A 160 -1.83 -13.25 -5.50
C PHE A 160 -1.39 -12.44 -4.30
N GLU A 161 -2.32 -11.74 -3.66
CA GLU A 161 -2.05 -10.90 -2.49
C GLU A 161 -2.99 -11.27 -1.35
N THR A 162 -2.45 -11.34 -0.13
CA THR A 162 -3.24 -11.69 1.05
C THR A 162 -4.45 -10.78 1.20
N GLY A 163 -5.65 -11.37 1.22
CA GLY A 163 -6.92 -10.67 1.41
C GLY A 163 -7.42 -9.86 0.22
N LEU A 164 -6.74 -9.90 -0.94
CA LEU A 164 -7.14 -9.20 -2.15
C LEU A 164 -7.49 -10.17 -3.28
N PRO A 165 -8.33 -9.74 -4.26
CA PRO A 165 -8.58 -10.53 -5.47
C PRO A 165 -7.30 -10.71 -6.29
N THR A 166 -7.17 -11.86 -6.95
CA THR A 166 -6.08 -12.10 -7.91
C THR A 166 -6.10 -11.04 -9.00
N ARG A 167 -4.94 -10.46 -9.30
CA ARG A 167 -4.75 -9.53 -10.42
C ARG A 167 -4.04 -10.23 -11.58
N TYR A 168 -4.46 -9.92 -12.78
CA TYR A 168 -3.97 -10.51 -14.04
C TYR A 168 -3.18 -9.45 -14.78
N TYR A 169 -1.88 -9.65 -14.90
CA TYR A 169 -0.96 -8.76 -15.61
C TYR A 169 -0.64 -9.37 -16.97
N LEU A 170 -0.87 -8.60 -18.02
CA LEU A 170 -0.73 -9.03 -19.42
C LEU A 170 0.35 -8.20 -20.13
N ASP A 171 1.06 -8.82 -21.06
CA ASP A 171 2.00 -8.09 -21.91
C ASP A 171 1.27 -6.99 -22.71
N ARG A 172 1.93 -5.87 -22.94
CA ARG A 172 1.34 -4.73 -23.69
C ARG A 172 0.95 -5.14 -25.12
N THR A 173 1.63 -6.12 -25.71
CA THR A 173 1.30 -6.66 -27.04
C THR A 173 0.01 -7.47 -27.06
N ALA A 174 -0.45 -7.91 -25.90
CA ALA A 174 -1.71 -8.63 -25.70
C ALA A 174 -2.88 -7.70 -25.32
N VAL A 175 -2.67 -6.37 -25.34
CA VAL A 175 -3.64 -5.34 -24.94
C VAL A 175 -4.01 -4.49 -26.15
N GLU A 176 -5.32 -4.28 -26.35
CA GLU A 176 -5.88 -3.42 -27.41
C GLU A 176 -5.67 -1.94 -27.03
N LEU A 177 -4.42 -1.46 -27.14
CA LEU A 177 -4.04 -0.10 -26.76
C LEU A 177 -4.82 0.99 -27.51
N ALA A 178 -5.37 0.69 -28.68
CA ALA A 178 -6.23 1.60 -29.45
C ALA A 178 -7.55 1.93 -28.71
N LEU A 179 -8.01 1.05 -27.81
CA LEU A 179 -9.18 1.25 -26.95
C LEU A 179 -8.81 1.87 -25.59
N LEU A 180 -7.54 2.15 -25.33
CA LEU A 180 -7.07 2.70 -24.06
C LEU A 180 -6.52 4.12 -24.24
N ARG A 181 -7.10 5.07 -23.50
CA ARG A 181 -6.62 6.46 -23.43
C ARG A 181 -5.84 6.67 -22.15
N ARG A 182 -4.57 7.04 -22.28
CA ARG A 182 -3.70 7.34 -21.13
C ARG A 182 -4.26 8.49 -20.30
N THR A 183 -4.10 8.39 -18.95
CA THR A 183 -4.44 9.42 -17.98
C THR A 183 -3.22 9.81 -17.15
N ASP A 184 -3.33 10.90 -16.39
CA ASP A 184 -2.27 11.37 -15.51
C ASP A 184 -2.36 10.80 -14.09
N SER A 185 -3.29 9.86 -13.88
CA SER A 185 -3.50 9.21 -12.59
C SER A 185 -2.25 8.45 -12.12
N ARG A 186 -2.01 8.50 -10.81
CA ARG A 186 -0.92 7.80 -10.13
C ARG A 186 -1.45 7.21 -8.85
N THR A 187 -1.01 6.00 -8.55
CA THR A 187 -1.24 5.37 -7.23
C THR A 187 0.04 4.72 -6.74
N ALA A 188 0.13 4.53 -5.44
CA ALA A 188 1.24 3.83 -4.81
C ALA A 188 0.74 2.64 -4.01
N CYS A 189 1.58 1.62 -3.88
CA CYS A 189 1.34 0.42 -3.10
C CYS A 189 2.60 0.10 -2.30
N PRO A 190 2.50 -0.18 -0.99
CA PRO A 190 3.67 -0.47 -0.17
C PRO A 190 4.44 -1.72 -0.59
N TYR A 191 3.80 -2.63 -1.36
CA TYR A 191 4.39 -3.88 -1.81
C TYR A 191 4.83 -3.88 -3.28
N LYS A 192 4.25 -3.00 -4.11
CA LYS A 192 4.50 -2.97 -5.57
C LYS A 192 5.27 -1.74 -6.03
N GLY A 193 5.23 -0.65 -5.24
CA GLY A 193 5.79 0.65 -5.61
C GLY A 193 4.74 1.58 -6.22
N GLU A 194 5.18 2.55 -7.04
CA GLU A 194 4.31 3.51 -7.72
C GLU A 194 3.95 3.07 -9.12
N THR A 195 2.69 3.32 -9.52
CA THR A 195 2.26 3.09 -10.90
C THR A 195 2.93 4.10 -11.84
N SER A 196 3.35 3.61 -13.01
CA SER A 196 3.97 4.46 -14.05
C SER A 196 2.95 4.98 -15.07
N ASP A 197 1.92 4.19 -15.33
CA ASP A 197 0.93 4.49 -16.35
C ASP A 197 -0.47 4.09 -15.86
N TYR A 198 -1.46 4.90 -16.25
CA TYR A 198 -2.89 4.61 -16.10
C TYR A 198 -3.63 4.84 -17.40
N TRP A 199 -4.72 4.10 -17.61
CA TRP A 199 -5.56 4.23 -18.78
C TRP A 199 -7.04 4.11 -18.45
N SER A 200 -7.84 4.94 -19.14
CA SER A 200 -9.28 4.77 -19.28
C SER A 200 -9.57 3.93 -20.53
N ALA A 201 -10.51 2.99 -20.46
CA ALA A 201 -11.00 2.30 -21.65
C ALA A 201 -12.07 3.14 -22.34
N VAL A 202 -11.98 3.22 -23.67
CA VAL A 202 -12.91 3.94 -24.52
C VAL A 202 -13.47 2.99 -25.56
N VAL A 203 -14.72 2.57 -25.37
CA VAL A 203 -15.46 1.70 -26.28
C VAL A 203 -16.73 2.40 -26.78
N PRO A 204 -17.36 1.96 -27.86
CA PRO A 204 -18.61 2.57 -28.33
C PRO A 204 -19.65 2.68 -27.22
N GLY A 205 -20.08 3.91 -26.95
CA GLY A 205 -21.10 4.21 -25.92
C GLY A 205 -20.62 4.26 -24.48
N ARG A 206 -19.32 3.96 -24.19
CA ARG A 206 -18.81 3.95 -22.81
C ARG A 206 -17.37 4.39 -22.68
N VAL A 207 -17.11 5.17 -21.63
CA VAL A 207 -15.76 5.46 -21.14
C VAL A 207 -15.65 4.94 -19.71
N GLU A 208 -14.75 3.99 -19.45
CA GLU A 208 -14.42 3.52 -18.10
C GLU A 208 -13.12 4.14 -17.64
N VAL A 209 -13.22 5.09 -16.70
CA VAL A 209 -12.10 5.95 -16.27
C VAL A 209 -11.13 5.16 -15.40
N ASP A 210 -9.82 5.28 -15.69
CA ASP A 210 -8.73 4.71 -14.88
C ASP A 210 -8.91 3.21 -14.59
N VAL A 211 -9.24 2.44 -15.62
CA VAL A 211 -9.58 1.02 -15.49
C VAL A 211 -8.36 0.11 -15.56
N ALA A 212 -7.25 0.57 -16.12
CA ALA A 212 -6.03 -0.19 -16.27
C ALA A 212 -4.80 0.60 -15.78
N TRP A 213 -3.79 -0.15 -15.33
CA TRP A 213 -2.54 0.44 -14.86
C TRP A 213 -1.33 -0.44 -15.15
N SER A 214 -0.12 0.14 -14.99
CA SER A 214 1.16 -0.56 -15.13
C SER A 214 2.18 -0.03 -14.12
N TYR A 215 3.13 -0.89 -13.75
CA TYR A 215 4.34 -0.54 -13.00
C TYR A 215 5.54 -0.70 -13.93
N ARG A 216 6.26 0.38 -14.23
CA ARG A 216 7.50 0.28 -15.03
C ARG A 216 8.65 -0.24 -14.20
N GLN A 217 8.71 0.18 -12.94
CA GLN A 217 9.74 -0.17 -11.98
C GLN A 217 9.07 -0.62 -10.66
N PRO A 218 8.45 -1.81 -10.61
CA PRO A 218 7.96 -2.35 -9.35
C PRO A 218 9.13 -2.69 -8.42
N PHE A 219 8.85 -2.85 -7.13
CA PHE A 219 9.86 -3.38 -6.21
C PHE A 219 10.39 -4.74 -6.70
N SER A 220 11.64 -5.06 -6.34
CA SER A 220 12.36 -6.24 -6.85
C SER A 220 11.60 -7.57 -6.69
N ALA A 221 10.89 -7.75 -5.57
CA ALA A 221 10.04 -8.92 -5.33
C ALA A 221 8.91 -9.08 -6.36
N LEU A 222 8.48 -8.00 -6.99
CA LEU A 222 7.44 -7.95 -8.01
C LEU A 222 7.98 -7.67 -9.42
N ALA A 223 9.30 -7.81 -9.64
CA ALA A 223 9.91 -7.64 -10.96
C ALA A 223 9.16 -8.36 -12.12
N PRO A 224 8.53 -9.55 -11.94
CA PRO A 224 7.77 -10.19 -13.01
C PRO A 224 6.62 -9.38 -13.61
N ILE A 225 6.09 -8.35 -12.91
CA ILE A 225 5.01 -7.50 -13.45
C ILE A 225 5.52 -6.24 -14.14
N ALA A 226 6.83 -6.02 -14.21
CA ALA A 226 7.40 -4.82 -14.81
C ALA A 226 6.92 -4.60 -16.25
N GLY A 227 6.32 -3.44 -16.51
CA GLY A 227 5.80 -3.06 -17.83
C GLY A 227 4.51 -3.75 -18.27
N LEU A 228 4.02 -4.75 -17.54
CA LEU A 228 2.76 -5.42 -17.83
C LEU A 228 1.56 -4.55 -17.44
N VAL A 229 0.41 -4.79 -18.06
CA VAL A 229 -0.85 -4.06 -17.82
C VAL A 229 -1.82 -4.93 -17.05
N ALA A 230 -2.43 -4.39 -16.02
CA ALA A 230 -3.52 -5.01 -15.27
C ALA A 230 -4.80 -4.17 -15.36
N PHE A 231 -5.94 -4.81 -15.10
CA PHE A 231 -7.26 -4.20 -15.11
C PHE A 231 -7.97 -4.43 -13.77
N TYR A 232 -8.83 -3.50 -13.37
CA TYR A 232 -9.67 -3.66 -12.18
C TYR A 232 -10.78 -4.68 -12.43
N ASN A 233 -10.77 -5.79 -11.69
CA ASN A 233 -11.69 -6.91 -11.85
C ASN A 233 -13.18 -6.52 -11.66
N ASP A 234 -13.45 -5.50 -10.86
CA ASP A 234 -14.75 -4.95 -10.55
C ASP A 234 -15.27 -3.95 -11.60
N ARG A 235 -14.47 -3.65 -12.64
CA ARG A 235 -14.80 -2.66 -13.68
C ARG A 235 -14.82 -3.22 -15.09
N VAL A 236 -14.26 -4.39 -15.28
CA VAL A 236 -14.22 -5.11 -16.55
C VAL A 236 -14.61 -6.57 -16.33
N ARG A 237 -15.09 -7.22 -17.35
CA ARG A 237 -15.30 -8.66 -17.32
C ARG A 237 -13.99 -9.39 -17.59
N ILE A 238 -13.55 -10.21 -16.64
CA ILE A 238 -12.38 -11.08 -16.82
C ILE A 238 -12.84 -12.54 -16.88
N THR A 239 -12.35 -13.29 -17.85
CA THR A 239 -12.50 -14.75 -17.90
C THR A 239 -11.13 -15.41 -17.85
N VAL A 240 -11.06 -16.53 -17.15
CA VAL A 240 -9.85 -17.35 -17.05
C VAL A 240 -10.22 -18.78 -17.46
N ASP A 241 -9.59 -19.27 -18.53
CA ASP A 241 -9.91 -20.56 -19.17
C ASP A 241 -11.41 -20.68 -19.54
N GLY A 242 -12.01 -19.57 -19.99
CA GLY A 242 -13.43 -19.48 -20.34
C GLY A 242 -14.40 -19.32 -19.16
N VAL A 243 -13.90 -19.35 -17.91
CA VAL A 243 -14.74 -19.20 -16.71
C VAL A 243 -14.66 -17.74 -16.21
N PRO A 244 -15.81 -17.06 -16.03
CA PRO A 244 -15.82 -15.71 -15.47
C PRO A 244 -15.18 -15.65 -14.08
N VAL A 245 -14.31 -14.67 -13.87
CA VAL A 245 -13.81 -14.33 -12.53
C VAL A 245 -14.94 -13.60 -11.79
N PRO A 246 -15.27 -13.99 -10.55
CA PRO A 246 -16.27 -13.27 -9.76
C PRO A 246 -15.89 -11.80 -9.59
N ASP A 247 -16.88 -10.91 -9.63
CA ASP A 247 -16.73 -9.49 -9.30
C ASP A 247 -16.32 -9.38 -7.84
N ALA A 248 -15.04 -9.31 -7.59
CA ALA A 248 -14.50 -9.13 -6.24
C ALA A 248 -14.27 -7.65 -6.00
N VAL A 249 -15.06 -7.06 -5.10
CA VAL A 249 -14.82 -5.71 -4.61
C VAL A 249 -13.42 -5.66 -3.98
N ASP A 250 -12.59 -4.76 -4.46
CA ASP A 250 -11.28 -4.53 -3.89
C ASP A 250 -11.44 -3.72 -2.58
N PRO A 251 -11.24 -4.35 -1.40
CA PRO A 251 -11.43 -3.66 -0.12
C PRO A 251 -10.41 -2.53 0.14
N SER A 252 -9.38 -2.40 -0.69
CA SER A 252 -8.41 -1.30 -0.58
C SER A 252 -8.95 0.01 -1.15
N ARG A 253 -10.12 -0.02 -1.82
CA ARG A 253 -10.76 1.14 -2.47
C ARG A 253 -11.96 1.69 -1.70
N SER A 254 -12.28 1.14 -0.56
CA SER A 254 -13.36 1.58 0.33
C SER A 254 -12.85 2.50 1.45
#